data_944513ad8905ff47bc4f821a9cf740fc
#
_entry.id   944513ad8905ff47bc4f821a9cf740fc
#
_cell.length_a   1.000
_cell.length_b   1.000
_cell.length_c   1.000
_cell.angle_alpha   90.00
_cell.angle_beta   90.00
_cell.angle_gamma   90.00
#
_symmetry.space_group_name_H-M   'P 1'
#
loop_
_entity.id
_entity.type
_entity.pdbx_description
1 polymer ?
#
loop_
_entity_poly.entity_id
_entity_poly.type
_entity_poly.pdbx_seq_one_letter_code
_entity_poly.pdbx_strand_id
1 'polypeptide(L)'
;MPNPICPSCTEEGLRPSNSSHNKILLVGDVPSDEDMSKGQPFSDGAGIILRKELFIAGIDSTKCRITNLWVHVPNKNKNCFQVGYEQVLEEAKEKEAILLFGTECVKTFTAYKINDITGLVLESQDHVFSAPIVMFSVTPKSVFHSGVGEIRFAFRNFSQELSKRGLL
;
A
#
# COMPACT_ATOMS: atom_id res chain seq x y z
N MET A 1 20.94 6.65 2.56
CA MET A 1 20.73 6.98 3.99
C MET A 1 20.34 5.72 4.74
N PRO A 2 20.84 5.47 5.97
CA PRO A 2 20.40 4.33 6.77
C PRO A 2 18.90 4.42 7.07
N ASN A 3 18.27 3.26 7.27
CA ASN A 3 16.88 3.21 7.70
C ASN A 3 16.74 3.86 9.09
N PRO A 4 15.61 4.51 9.39
CA PRO A 4 15.36 5.05 10.72
C PRO A 4 15.16 3.91 11.73
N ILE A 5 15.54 4.13 12.96
CA ILE A 5 15.18 3.22 14.05
C ILE A 5 13.70 3.43 14.38
N CYS A 6 12.97 2.32 14.56
CA CYS A 6 11.58 2.37 14.99
C CYS A 6 11.49 3.03 16.39
N PRO A 7 10.67 4.06 16.58
CA PRO A 7 10.61 4.77 17.87
C PRO A 7 10.07 3.91 19.04
N SER A 8 9.45 2.76 18.74
CA SER A 8 8.87 1.86 19.75
C SER A 8 9.71 0.63 20.05
N CYS A 9 10.81 0.41 19.32
CA CYS A 9 11.75 -0.68 19.54
C CYS A 9 13.14 -0.31 18.98
N THR A 10 14.06 -1.28 18.92
CA THR A 10 15.44 -1.04 18.45
C THR A 10 15.67 -1.47 17.00
N GLU A 11 14.63 -1.94 16.32
CA GLU A 11 14.72 -2.41 14.94
C GLU A 11 14.71 -1.25 13.95
N GLU A 12 15.39 -1.43 12.83
CA GLU A 12 15.31 -0.49 11.71
C GLU A 12 13.91 -0.53 11.07
N GLY A 13 13.38 0.63 10.72
CA GLY A 13 12.10 0.78 10.04
C GLY A 13 12.27 1.22 8.59
N LEU A 14 11.40 0.80 7.70
CA LEU A 14 11.37 1.28 6.32
C LEU A 14 10.83 2.70 6.22
N ARG A 15 11.47 3.49 5.36
CA ARG A 15 10.91 4.77 4.91
C ARG A 15 9.96 4.57 3.74
N PRO A 16 8.95 5.42 3.61
CA PRO A 16 8.20 5.50 2.37
C PRO A 16 9.11 5.82 1.18
N SER A 17 8.87 5.20 0.03
CA SER A 17 9.64 5.43 -1.19
C SER A 17 8.98 6.43 -2.13
N ASN A 18 9.76 6.96 -3.07
CA ASN A 18 9.38 7.98 -4.04
C ASN A 18 9.03 9.34 -3.39
N SER A 19 8.56 10.29 -4.18
CA SER A 19 8.29 11.65 -3.72
C SER A 19 7.07 11.72 -2.81
N SER A 20 7.17 12.47 -1.70
CA SER A 20 6.04 12.79 -0.83
C SER A 20 4.96 13.65 -1.52
N HIS A 21 5.33 14.38 -2.59
CA HIS A 21 4.41 15.19 -3.38
C HIS A 21 3.57 14.38 -4.38
N ASN A 22 3.84 13.08 -4.56
CA ASN A 22 3.03 12.22 -5.41
C ASN A 22 1.59 12.14 -4.88
N LYS A 23 0.62 12.28 -5.77
CA LYS A 23 -0.81 12.33 -5.44
C LYS A 23 -1.43 10.96 -5.16
N ILE A 24 -0.74 9.89 -5.58
CA ILE A 24 -1.18 8.50 -5.42
C ILE A 24 -0.34 7.85 -4.33
N LEU A 25 -1.01 7.20 -3.36
CA LEU A 25 -0.38 6.43 -2.31
C LEU A 25 -0.67 4.94 -2.48
N LEU A 26 0.37 4.13 -2.44
CA LEU A 26 0.29 2.67 -2.38
C LEU A 26 0.72 2.21 -0.98
N VAL A 27 -0.10 1.38 -0.32
CA VAL A 27 0.15 0.92 1.05
C VAL A 27 0.17 -0.60 1.09
N GLY A 28 1.33 -1.19 1.40
CA GLY A 28 1.45 -2.63 1.67
C GLY A 28 1.13 -2.98 3.12
N ASP A 29 0.91 -4.26 3.39
CA ASP A 29 0.70 -4.76 4.77
C ASP A 29 2.00 -4.76 5.56
N VAL A 30 2.93 -5.61 5.16
CA VAL A 30 4.15 -5.98 5.90
C VAL A 30 5.33 -5.98 4.95
N PRO A 31 6.46 -5.36 5.31
CA PRO A 31 7.68 -5.45 4.52
C PRO A 31 8.26 -6.88 4.57
N SER A 32 8.91 -7.29 3.49
CA SER A 32 9.70 -8.51 3.44
C SER A 32 11.12 -8.27 4.00
N ASP A 33 11.84 -9.35 4.30
CA ASP A 33 13.26 -9.26 4.69
C ASP A 33 14.09 -8.60 3.58
N GLU A 34 13.75 -8.83 2.31
CA GLU A 34 14.41 -8.21 1.17
C GLU A 34 14.11 -6.69 1.11
N ASP A 35 12.87 -6.26 1.40
CA ASP A 35 12.53 -4.84 1.53
C ASP A 35 13.38 -4.18 2.62
N MET A 36 13.49 -4.83 3.78
CA MET A 36 14.30 -4.35 4.90
C MET A 36 15.77 -4.22 4.53
N SER A 37 16.33 -5.24 3.86
CA SER A 37 17.76 -5.25 3.47
C SER A 37 18.08 -4.19 2.40
N LYS A 38 17.15 -3.92 1.48
CA LYS A 38 17.29 -2.89 0.43
C LYS A 38 16.84 -1.50 0.89
N GLY A 39 16.17 -1.40 2.02
CA GLY A 39 15.66 -0.13 2.55
C GLY A 39 14.53 0.49 1.73
N GLN A 40 13.77 -0.32 0.98
CA GLN A 40 12.70 0.14 0.09
C GLN A 40 11.48 -0.79 0.13
N PRO A 41 10.25 -0.27 0.24
CA PRO A 41 9.03 -1.05 0.11
C PRO A 41 8.94 -1.72 -1.26
N PHE A 42 8.40 -2.93 -1.28
CA PHE A 42 8.17 -3.72 -2.51
C PHE A 42 9.43 -3.90 -3.38
N SER A 43 10.56 -4.21 -2.79
CA SER A 43 11.80 -4.51 -3.52
C SER A 43 12.02 -6.00 -3.77
N ASP A 44 11.14 -6.85 -3.28
CA ASP A 44 11.15 -8.31 -3.48
C ASP A 44 10.42 -8.75 -4.76
N GLY A 45 10.27 -10.05 -4.94
CA GLY A 45 9.54 -10.63 -6.08
C GLY A 45 8.09 -10.15 -6.19
N ALA A 46 7.42 -9.90 -5.05
CA ALA A 46 6.07 -9.32 -5.03
C ALA A 46 6.07 -7.87 -5.56
N GLY A 47 7.13 -7.11 -5.28
CA GLY A 47 7.32 -5.76 -5.80
C GLY A 47 7.54 -5.73 -7.31
N ILE A 48 8.21 -6.73 -7.87
CA ILE A 48 8.35 -6.87 -9.33
C ILE A 48 6.98 -7.09 -9.97
N ILE A 49 6.16 -7.98 -9.39
CA ILE A 49 4.79 -8.22 -9.85
C ILE A 49 3.95 -6.95 -9.74
N LEU A 50 4.01 -6.25 -8.61
CA LEU A 50 3.30 -5.00 -8.40
C LEU A 50 3.59 -3.98 -9.51
N ARG A 51 4.86 -3.69 -9.78
CA ARG A 51 5.28 -2.73 -10.80
C ARG A 51 4.84 -3.14 -12.20
N LYS A 52 5.01 -4.43 -12.53
CA LYS A 52 4.58 -4.98 -13.83
C LYS A 52 3.08 -4.82 -14.04
N GLU A 53 2.27 -5.23 -13.07
CA GLU A 53 0.81 -5.19 -13.22
C GLU A 53 0.27 -3.75 -13.16
N LEU A 54 0.88 -2.85 -12.39
CA LEU A 54 0.58 -1.41 -12.45
C LEU A 54 0.90 -0.85 -13.84
N PHE A 55 2.06 -1.16 -14.40
CA PHE A 55 2.44 -0.72 -15.74
C PHE A 55 1.46 -1.22 -16.81
N ILE A 56 1.04 -2.48 -16.74
CA ILE A 56 0.02 -3.04 -17.64
C ILE A 56 -1.31 -2.28 -17.52
N ALA A 57 -1.66 -1.82 -16.32
CA ALA A 57 -2.84 -0.99 -16.08
C ALA A 57 -2.66 0.48 -16.46
N GLY A 58 -1.48 0.90 -16.96
CA GLY A 58 -1.18 2.28 -17.34
C GLY A 58 -0.79 3.17 -16.16
N ILE A 59 -0.42 2.59 -15.02
CA ILE A 59 -0.01 3.33 -13.82
C ILE A 59 1.51 3.26 -13.67
N ASP A 60 2.16 4.42 -13.71
CA ASP A 60 3.59 4.53 -13.47
C ASP A 60 3.87 4.51 -11.96
N SER A 61 4.43 3.42 -11.47
CA SER A 61 4.75 3.26 -10.04
C SER A 61 5.75 4.28 -9.51
N THR A 62 6.57 4.90 -10.37
CA THR A 62 7.50 5.96 -9.95
C THR A 62 6.80 7.26 -9.59
N LYS A 63 5.58 7.45 -10.07
CA LYS A 63 4.69 8.57 -9.73
C LYS A 63 3.78 8.28 -8.53
N CYS A 64 3.95 7.13 -7.88
CA CYS A 64 3.22 6.78 -6.67
C CYS A 64 4.13 6.92 -5.45
N ARG A 65 3.60 7.43 -4.35
CA ARG A 65 4.21 7.31 -3.02
C ARG A 65 3.96 5.90 -2.51
N ILE A 66 4.92 5.22 -1.91
CA ILE A 66 4.81 3.83 -1.48
C ILE A 66 5.23 3.70 -0.02
N THR A 67 4.41 3.04 0.79
CA THR A 67 4.69 2.73 2.19
C THR A 67 4.10 1.37 2.59
N ASN A 68 4.30 0.96 3.85
CA ASN A 68 3.71 -0.23 4.44
C ASN A 68 2.98 0.12 5.75
N LEU A 69 1.97 -0.67 6.11
CA LEU A 69 1.27 -0.56 7.39
C LEU A 69 2.19 -0.89 8.58
N TRP A 70 3.10 -1.85 8.41
CA TRP A 70 4.19 -2.10 9.34
C TRP A 70 5.47 -1.44 8.84
N VAL A 71 6.18 -0.73 9.71
CA VAL A 71 7.45 -0.08 9.36
C VAL A 71 8.62 -1.05 9.30
N HIS A 72 8.50 -2.22 9.91
CA HIS A 72 9.44 -3.34 9.85
C HIS A 72 8.68 -4.67 9.93
N VAL A 73 9.38 -5.79 9.82
CA VAL A 73 8.76 -7.12 9.99
C VAL A 73 8.06 -7.18 11.36
N PRO A 74 6.80 -7.64 11.43
CA PRO A 74 6.04 -7.67 12.67
C PRO A 74 6.76 -8.40 13.79
N ASN A 75 6.77 -7.81 14.97
CA ASN A 75 7.27 -8.41 16.20
C ASN A 75 6.17 -8.45 17.28
N LYS A 76 6.51 -8.88 18.49
CA LYS A 76 5.55 -8.95 19.60
C LYS A 76 5.19 -7.59 20.23
N ASN A 77 5.87 -6.51 19.85
CA ASN A 77 5.62 -5.18 20.38
C ASN A 77 4.47 -4.51 19.64
N LYS A 78 3.32 -4.43 20.28
CA LYS A 78 2.10 -3.81 19.72
C LYS A 78 2.28 -2.32 19.39
N ASN A 79 3.19 -1.62 20.05
CA ASN A 79 3.43 -0.20 19.78
C ASN A 79 4.10 0.01 18.42
N CYS A 80 4.81 -0.99 17.87
CA CYS A 80 5.38 -0.90 16.54
C CYS A 80 4.29 -0.86 15.45
N PHE A 81 3.17 -1.55 15.64
CA PHE A 81 2.02 -1.41 14.74
C PHE A 81 1.49 0.02 14.73
N GLN A 82 1.38 0.65 15.90
CA GLN A 82 0.90 2.04 16.01
C GLN A 82 1.79 3.02 15.23
N VAL A 83 3.10 2.82 15.24
CA VAL A 83 4.05 3.64 14.44
C VAL A 83 3.71 3.58 12.95
N GLY A 84 3.51 2.37 12.41
CA GLY A 84 3.15 2.20 10.99
C GLY A 84 1.77 2.76 10.65
N TYR A 85 0.79 2.53 11.53
CA TYR A 85 -0.55 3.09 11.39
C TYR A 85 -0.52 4.63 11.28
N GLU A 86 0.18 5.29 12.19
CA GLU A 86 0.34 6.75 12.18
C GLU A 86 1.09 7.23 10.95
N GLN A 87 2.12 6.50 10.51
CA GLN A 87 2.83 6.79 9.26
C GLN A 87 1.90 6.74 8.06
N VAL A 88 1.03 5.71 7.95
CA VAL A 88 0.07 5.61 6.84
C VAL A 88 -0.91 6.78 6.87
N LEU A 89 -1.44 7.15 8.04
CA LEU A 89 -2.35 8.30 8.16
C LEU A 89 -1.66 9.62 7.76
N GLU A 90 -0.41 9.82 8.13
CA GLU A 90 0.35 11.01 7.76
C GLU A 90 0.62 11.05 6.24
N GLU A 91 1.06 9.94 5.66
CA GLU A 91 1.29 9.81 4.23
C GLU A 91 0.00 9.95 3.40
N ALA A 92 -1.15 9.60 3.95
CA ALA A 92 -2.46 9.72 3.29
C ALA A 92 -2.97 11.16 3.22
N LYS A 93 -2.43 12.08 4.01
CA LYS A 93 -2.80 13.49 3.95
C LYS A 93 -2.51 14.04 2.55
N GLU A 94 -3.43 14.83 2.01
CA GLU A 94 -3.31 15.47 0.70
C GLU A 94 -3.19 14.50 -0.49
N LYS A 95 -3.43 13.21 -0.31
CA LYS A 95 -3.52 12.26 -1.42
C LYS A 95 -4.88 12.34 -2.10
N GLU A 96 -4.86 12.17 -3.42
CA GLU A 96 -6.08 12.12 -4.22
C GLU A 96 -6.56 10.69 -4.45
N ALA A 97 -5.64 9.72 -4.38
CA ALA A 97 -5.96 8.31 -4.52
C ALA A 97 -5.07 7.44 -3.62
N ILE A 98 -5.68 6.43 -3.00
CA ILE A 98 -4.98 5.48 -2.12
C ILE A 98 -5.38 4.06 -2.53
N LEU A 99 -4.40 3.22 -2.78
CA LEU A 99 -4.58 1.79 -3.01
C LEU A 99 -3.85 1.01 -1.92
N LEU A 100 -4.60 0.24 -1.12
CA LEU A 100 -4.09 -0.53 0.00
C LEU A 100 -4.12 -2.02 -0.31
N PHE A 101 -3.10 -2.74 0.10
CA PHE A 101 -2.91 -4.15 -0.21
C PHE A 101 -3.01 -5.00 1.04
N GLY A 102 -3.81 -6.06 0.97
CA GLY A 102 -3.78 -7.15 1.92
C GLY A 102 -4.79 -7.07 3.05
N THR A 103 -4.88 -8.19 3.75
CA THR A 103 -5.90 -8.43 4.79
C THR A 103 -5.69 -7.54 6.02
N GLU A 104 -4.44 -7.26 6.38
CA GLU A 104 -4.16 -6.41 7.55
C GLU A 104 -4.58 -4.96 7.29
N CYS A 105 -4.34 -4.43 6.08
CA CYS A 105 -4.86 -3.12 5.70
C CYS A 105 -6.40 -3.09 5.75
N VAL A 106 -7.07 -4.09 5.21
CA VAL A 106 -8.53 -4.15 5.25
C VAL A 106 -9.07 -4.17 6.67
N LYS A 107 -8.55 -5.05 7.53
CA LYS A 107 -8.94 -5.15 8.94
C LYS A 107 -8.68 -3.87 9.74
N THR A 108 -7.62 -3.16 9.40
CA THR A 108 -7.21 -1.94 10.11
C THR A 108 -8.10 -0.76 9.76
N PHE A 109 -8.47 -0.61 8.51
CA PHE A 109 -9.09 0.61 8.00
C PHE A 109 -10.55 0.46 7.61
N THR A 110 -11.11 -0.75 7.64
CA THR A 110 -12.51 -1.03 7.28
C THR A 110 -13.14 -2.07 8.19
N ALA A 111 -14.46 -2.27 8.05
CA ALA A 111 -15.20 -3.37 8.67
C ALA A 111 -15.45 -4.56 7.71
N TYR A 112 -14.88 -4.52 6.50
CA TYR A 112 -15.12 -5.50 5.44
C TYR A 112 -14.12 -6.66 5.45
N LYS A 113 -14.37 -7.65 4.57
CA LYS A 113 -13.41 -8.69 4.22
C LYS A 113 -12.76 -8.35 2.87
N ILE A 114 -11.50 -8.75 2.68
CA ILE A 114 -10.73 -8.45 1.48
C ILE A 114 -11.43 -8.91 0.19
N ASN A 115 -12.03 -10.11 0.20
CA ASN A 115 -12.69 -10.67 -0.98
C ASN A 115 -13.96 -9.90 -1.39
N ASP A 116 -14.58 -9.19 -0.44
CA ASP A 116 -15.82 -8.46 -0.69
C ASP A 116 -15.56 -7.07 -1.31
N ILE A 117 -14.34 -6.53 -1.12
CA ILE A 117 -14.02 -5.14 -1.51
C ILE A 117 -12.84 -4.99 -2.47
N THR A 118 -12.15 -6.08 -2.82
CA THR A 118 -11.01 -6.00 -3.76
C THR A 118 -11.45 -5.36 -5.08
N GLY A 119 -10.79 -4.25 -5.44
CA GLY A 119 -11.03 -3.53 -6.68
C GLY A 119 -12.29 -2.64 -6.68
N LEU A 120 -12.91 -2.43 -5.53
CA LEU A 120 -14.03 -1.50 -5.38
C LEU A 120 -13.54 -0.19 -4.76
N VAL A 121 -14.04 0.95 -5.23
CA VAL A 121 -13.88 2.24 -4.55
C VAL A 121 -14.84 2.27 -3.38
N LEU A 122 -14.30 2.51 -2.18
CA LEU A 122 -15.11 2.62 -0.97
C LEU A 122 -15.64 4.05 -0.78
N GLU A 123 -16.82 4.13 -0.21
CA GLU A 123 -17.43 5.41 0.19
C GLU A 123 -16.71 5.99 1.43
N SER A 124 -16.78 7.30 1.60
CA SER A 124 -16.03 8.00 2.65
C SER A 124 -16.38 7.57 4.08
N GLN A 125 -17.58 7.02 4.30
CA GLN A 125 -18.02 6.49 5.61
C GLN A 125 -17.43 5.10 5.92
N ASP A 126 -16.87 4.41 4.93
CA ASP A 126 -16.38 3.03 5.06
C ASP A 126 -14.89 2.94 5.41
N HIS A 127 -14.22 4.08 5.51
CA HIS A 127 -12.78 4.17 5.83
C HIS A 127 -12.43 5.49 6.53
N VAL A 128 -11.17 5.64 6.94
CA VAL A 128 -10.67 6.80 7.72
C VAL A 128 -9.99 7.89 6.88
N PHE A 129 -9.82 7.67 5.57
CA PHE A 129 -9.06 8.55 4.70
C PHE A 129 -9.94 9.65 4.10
N SER A 130 -9.34 10.83 3.86
CA SER A 130 -9.98 11.95 3.17
C SER A 130 -9.82 11.93 1.65
N ALA A 131 -8.99 11.02 1.12
CA ALA A 131 -8.77 10.89 -0.30
C ALA A 131 -10.06 10.55 -1.07
N PRO A 132 -10.30 11.18 -2.23
CA PRO A 132 -11.50 10.91 -3.04
C PRO A 132 -11.59 9.50 -3.62
N ILE A 133 -10.44 8.83 -3.80
CA ILE A 133 -10.37 7.45 -4.28
C ILE A 133 -9.65 6.62 -3.22
N VAL A 134 -10.37 5.69 -2.59
CA VAL A 134 -9.79 4.69 -1.68
C VAL A 134 -10.23 3.31 -2.13
N MET A 135 -9.26 2.46 -2.43
CA MET A 135 -9.48 1.11 -2.94
C MET A 135 -8.57 0.12 -2.19
N PHE A 136 -9.05 -1.10 -2.05
CA PHE A 136 -8.29 -2.22 -1.49
C PHE A 136 -8.08 -3.31 -2.53
N SER A 137 -6.98 -4.03 -2.41
CA SER A 137 -6.63 -5.15 -3.28
C SER A 137 -5.98 -6.26 -2.48
N VAL A 138 -6.05 -7.47 -2.98
CA VAL A 138 -5.19 -8.58 -2.53
C VAL A 138 -3.72 -8.19 -2.68
N THR A 139 -2.85 -8.80 -1.88
CA THR A 139 -1.41 -8.51 -1.96
C THR A 139 -0.80 -9.00 -3.28
N PRO A 140 0.26 -8.35 -3.80
CA PRO A 140 0.98 -8.89 -4.96
C PRO A 140 1.50 -10.32 -4.75
N LYS A 141 1.78 -10.73 -3.52
CA LYS A 141 2.17 -12.10 -3.17
C LYS A 141 1.10 -13.14 -3.48
N SER A 142 -0.19 -12.77 -3.48
CA SER A 142 -1.29 -13.70 -3.78
C SER A 142 -1.20 -14.27 -5.19
N VAL A 143 -0.54 -13.58 -6.12
CA VAL A 143 -0.32 -14.03 -7.49
C VAL A 143 0.41 -15.37 -7.56
N PHE A 144 1.29 -15.66 -6.62
CA PHE A 144 2.01 -16.93 -6.56
C PHE A 144 1.12 -18.14 -6.22
N HIS A 145 -0.08 -17.89 -5.68
CA HIS A 145 -1.01 -18.95 -5.25
C HIS A 145 -2.30 -18.97 -6.07
N SER A 146 -2.87 -17.81 -6.38
CA SER A 146 -4.19 -17.69 -7.02
C SER A 146 -4.16 -17.04 -8.42
N GLY A 147 -2.97 -16.70 -8.92
CA GLY A 147 -2.80 -16.06 -10.23
C GLY A 147 -3.08 -14.55 -10.22
N VAL A 148 -3.01 -13.94 -11.40
CA VAL A 148 -3.03 -12.47 -11.55
C VAL A 148 -4.43 -11.86 -11.65
N GLY A 149 -5.50 -12.66 -11.69
CA GLY A 149 -6.85 -12.20 -12.03
C GLY A 149 -7.37 -11.09 -11.13
N GLU A 150 -7.33 -11.30 -9.81
CA GLU A 150 -7.86 -10.34 -8.82
C GLU A 150 -7.07 -9.04 -8.81
N ILE A 151 -5.74 -9.11 -8.86
CA ILE A 151 -4.89 -7.92 -8.85
C ILE A 151 -5.06 -7.10 -10.12
N ARG A 152 -5.19 -7.75 -11.28
CA ARG A 152 -5.47 -7.07 -12.56
C ARG A 152 -6.84 -6.41 -12.57
N PHE A 153 -7.85 -7.07 -12.01
CA PHE A 153 -9.16 -6.47 -11.84
C PHE A 153 -9.08 -5.19 -11.00
N ALA A 154 -8.43 -5.25 -9.83
CA ALA A 154 -8.28 -4.10 -8.95
C ALA A 154 -7.49 -2.96 -9.61
N PHE A 155 -6.36 -3.26 -10.26
CA PHE A 155 -5.53 -2.23 -10.89
C PHE A 155 -6.19 -1.58 -12.10
N ARG A 156 -6.94 -2.34 -12.90
CA ARG A 156 -7.72 -1.77 -14.00
C ARG A 156 -8.79 -0.82 -13.49
N ASN A 157 -9.53 -1.20 -12.45
CA ASN A 157 -10.54 -0.33 -11.86
C ASN A 157 -9.90 0.92 -11.24
N PHE A 158 -8.79 0.77 -10.53
CA PHE A 158 -8.05 1.90 -9.97
C PHE A 158 -7.56 2.85 -11.06
N SER A 159 -6.99 2.33 -12.15
CA SER A 159 -6.56 3.11 -13.32
C SER A 159 -7.72 3.90 -13.94
N GLN A 160 -8.89 3.30 -14.07
CA GLN A 160 -10.08 3.99 -14.59
C GLN A 160 -10.49 5.17 -13.70
N GLU A 161 -10.47 4.99 -12.38
CA GLU A 161 -10.80 6.09 -11.45
C GLU A 161 -9.74 7.19 -11.47
N LEU A 162 -8.44 6.84 -11.56
CA LEU A 162 -7.37 7.82 -11.75
C LEU A 162 -7.55 8.63 -13.03
N SER A 163 -7.86 7.97 -14.14
CA SER A 163 -8.09 8.63 -15.43
C SER A 163 -9.27 9.62 -15.38
N LYS A 164 -10.37 9.26 -14.73
CA LYS A 164 -11.54 10.15 -14.57
C LYS A 164 -11.17 11.46 -13.84
N ARG A 165 -10.11 11.45 -13.05
CA ARG A 165 -9.63 12.60 -12.28
C ARG A 165 -8.38 13.26 -12.86
N GLY A 166 -7.88 12.78 -14.01
CA GLY A 166 -6.68 13.33 -14.64
C GLY A 166 -5.40 13.08 -13.82
N LEU A 167 -5.32 11.97 -13.12
CA LEU A 167 -4.17 11.58 -12.28
C LEU A 167 -3.18 10.63 -12.98
N LEU A 168 -3.46 10.23 -14.22
CA LEU A 168 -2.56 9.43 -15.07
C LEU A 168 -1.86 10.28 -16.11
#